data_78177358310c4c4f073fff34190eed5e
#
_entry.id   78177358310c4c4f073fff34190eed5e
#
_cell.length_a   1.000
_cell.length_b   1.000
_cell.length_c   1.000
_cell.angle_alpha   90.00
_cell.angle_beta   90.00
_cell.angle_gamma   90.00
#
_symmetry.space_group_name_H-M   'P 1'
#
loop_
_entity.id
_entity.type
_entity.pdbx_description
1 polymer ?
#
loop_
_entity_poly.entity_id
_entity_poly.type
_entity_poly.pdbx_seq_one_letter_code
_entity_poly.pdbx_strand_id
1 'polypeptide(L)'
;MKYKGTSTEILMKQFERSGYTFSSKSFEVIHGCLAADLDFNYKDVLHLQHVHKDFYCYFHSISDKSLVDSRFIEVLKMKIPVTLSSWEPRKNEHASLFNLFGFVVITLAKFENIDVNQSKLITTYNVSHQSKLMLKIIGPIVHSLLKRSYYKILAEDTEIRERRGELRKNGCDFKKSYEGSYRYSETLDIEKNNVFLKEKNKKISIKTKIKNMVEINTGDLRGVYILKKDDLYYLHNSTCPHEGADLKNCLKTDNIIKCPWHGKLIKPLKIFSEQENFSIESNGFSLTKKDENLYYETL
;
A
#
# COMPACT_ATOMS: atom_id res chain seq x y z
N MET A 1 -2.12 -37.94 -13.27
CA MET A 1 -3.18 -37.14 -13.93
C MET A 1 -2.70 -35.68 -14.01
N LYS A 2 -2.42 -35.15 -15.21
CA LYS A 2 -2.11 -33.72 -15.35
C LYS A 2 -3.43 -32.94 -15.35
N TYR A 3 -3.71 -32.19 -14.31
CA TYR A 3 -4.87 -31.30 -14.29
C TYR A 3 -4.62 -30.12 -15.26
N LYS A 4 -5.57 -29.93 -16.20
CA LYS A 4 -5.58 -28.71 -17.05
C LYS A 4 -6.38 -27.64 -16.34
N GLY A 5 -5.78 -26.47 -16.13
CA GLY A 5 -6.40 -25.31 -15.49
C GLY A 5 -5.45 -24.62 -14.50
N THR A 6 -5.88 -23.48 -13.96
CA THR A 6 -5.17 -22.80 -12.87
C THR A 6 -5.29 -23.56 -11.56
N SER A 7 -4.40 -23.28 -10.61
CA SER A 7 -4.49 -23.83 -9.25
C SER A 7 -5.85 -23.58 -8.60
N THR A 8 -6.44 -22.40 -8.84
CA THR A 8 -7.77 -22.03 -8.33
C THR A 8 -8.88 -22.88 -8.96
N GLU A 9 -8.87 -23.05 -10.29
CA GLU A 9 -9.85 -23.88 -10.99
C GLU A 9 -9.76 -25.36 -10.59
N ILE A 10 -8.54 -25.86 -10.41
CA ILE A 10 -8.30 -27.23 -9.94
C ILE A 10 -8.85 -27.41 -8.53
N LEU A 11 -8.58 -26.45 -7.64
CA LEU A 11 -9.05 -26.47 -6.27
C LEU A 11 -10.59 -26.46 -6.21
N MET A 12 -11.24 -25.56 -6.95
CA MET A 12 -12.72 -25.52 -7.02
C MET A 12 -13.32 -26.85 -7.47
N LYS A 13 -12.76 -27.45 -8.53
CA LYS A 13 -13.21 -28.79 -9.01
C LYS A 13 -13.01 -29.89 -7.97
N GLN A 14 -11.97 -29.80 -7.13
CA GLN A 14 -11.79 -30.75 -6.02
C GLN A 14 -12.87 -30.61 -4.95
N PHE A 15 -13.23 -29.38 -4.59
CA PHE A 15 -14.34 -29.10 -3.68
C PHE A 15 -15.68 -29.59 -4.26
N GLU A 16 -15.96 -29.35 -5.55
CA GLU A 16 -17.17 -29.84 -6.22
C GLU A 16 -17.27 -31.36 -6.16
N ARG A 17 -16.16 -32.08 -6.43
CA ARG A 17 -16.09 -33.55 -6.30
C ARG A 17 -16.32 -34.03 -4.86
N SER A 18 -16.02 -33.21 -3.88
CA SER A 18 -16.26 -33.47 -2.46
C SER A 18 -17.67 -33.02 -1.99
N GLY A 19 -18.57 -32.73 -2.94
CA GLY A 19 -19.95 -32.38 -2.65
C GLY A 19 -20.24 -30.92 -2.34
N TYR A 20 -19.26 -30.01 -2.50
CA TYR A 20 -19.48 -28.58 -2.36
C TYR A 20 -20.14 -27.98 -3.59
N THR A 21 -21.04 -27.03 -3.36
CA THR A 21 -21.64 -26.20 -4.42
C THR A 21 -21.18 -24.76 -4.24
N PHE A 22 -20.90 -24.07 -5.33
CA PHE A 22 -20.43 -22.67 -5.30
C PHE A 22 -21.52 -21.68 -5.70
N SER A 23 -21.45 -20.49 -5.08
CA SER A 23 -22.13 -19.29 -5.50
C SER A 23 -21.08 -18.20 -5.69
N SER A 24 -21.05 -17.57 -6.85
CA SER A 24 -20.01 -16.60 -7.21
C SER A 24 -20.60 -15.20 -7.38
N LYS A 25 -19.89 -14.18 -6.89
CA LYS A 25 -20.18 -12.77 -7.15
C LYS A 25 -18.90 -12.01 -7.43
N SER A 26 -18.92 -11.17 -8.45
CA SER A 26 -17.79 -10.33 -8.85
C SER A 26 -18.08 -8.86 -8.59
N PHE A 27 -17.03 -8.13 -8.28
CA PHE A 27 -17.04 -6.68 -8.08
C PHE A 27 -15.89 -6.08 -8.88
N GLU A 28 -16.10 -4.94 -9.50
CA GLU A 28 -15.10 -4.23 -10.27
C GLU A 28 -14.86 -2.85 -9.67
N VAL A 29 -13.60 -2.43 -9.63
CA VAL A 29 -13.19 -1.09 -9.19
C VAL A 29 -12.06 -0.60 -10.11
N ILE A 30 -12.17 0.66 -10.54
CA ILE A 30 -11.13 1.33 -11.33
C ILE A 30 -10.23 2.12 -10.39
N HIS A 31 -8.92 2.02 -10.61
CA HIS A 31 -7.88 2.70 -9.85
C HIS A 31 -7.03 3.57 -10.77
N GLY A 32 -6.57 4.71 -10.26
CA GLY A 32 -5.68 5.65 -10.94
C GLY A 32 -4.20 5.22 -10.93
N CYS A 33 -3.93 3.92 -11.03
CA CYS A 33 -2.60 3.31 -11.02
C CYS A 33 -2.52 2.16 -12.02
N LEU A 34 -1.33 1.57 -12.22
CA LEU A 34 -1.16 0.40 -13.07
C LEU A 34 -1.54 -0.90 -12.35
N ALA A 35 -1.85 -1.94 -13.13
CA ALA A 35 -2.07 -3.29 -12.60
C ALA A 35 -0.87 -3.79 -11.76
N ALA A 36 0.35 -3.38 -12.10
CA ALA A 36 1.56 -3.67 -11.32
C ALA A 36 1.53 -3.06 -9.91
N ASP A 37 0.90 -1.90 -9.72
CA ASP A 37 0.77 -1.27 -8.41
C ASP A 37 -0.32 -1.95 -7.56
N LEU A 38 -1.36 -2.50 -8.21
CA LEU A 38 -2.34 -3.36 -7.55
C LEU A 38 -1.69 -4.68 -7.11
N ASP A 39 -0.94 -5.34 -8.00
CA ASP A 39 -0.22 -6.57 -7.71
C ASP A 39 0.78 -6.37 -6.57
N PHE A 40 1.53 -5.27 -6.58
CA PHE A 40 2.41 -4.88 -5.49
C PHE A 40 1.64 -4.78 -4.16
N ASN A 41 0.56 -4.02 -4.10
CA ASN A 41 -0.20 -3.82 -2.87
C ASN A 41 -0.76 -5.14 -2.31
N TYR A 42 -1.21 -6.06 -3.16
CA TYR A 42 -1.68 -7.38 -2.72
C TYR A 42 -0.56 -8.30 -2.19
N LYS A 43 0.67 -8.11 -2.65
CA LYS A 43 1.84 -8.92 -2.26
C LYS A 43 2.67 -8.29 -1.15
N ASP A 44 2.54 -6.99 -0.94
CA ASP A 44 3.19 -6.29 0.16
C ASP A 44 2.51 -6.62 1.48
N VAL A 45 2.97 -7.69 2.11
CA VAL A 45 2.39 -8.16 3.38
C VAL A 45 2.74 -7.27 4.57
N LEU A 46 3.79 -6.46 4.46
CA LEU A 46 4.27 -5.63 5.56
C LEU A 46 3.33 -4.46 5.84
N HIS A 47 2.66 -3.92 4.83
CA HIS A 47 1.70 -2.82 5.02
C HIS A 47 0.47 -3.22 5.84
N LEU A 48 0.09 -4.51 5.82
CA LEU A 48 -1.12 -5.00 6.50
C LEU A 48 -1.18 -4.63 7.99
N GLN A 49 -0.02 -4.56 8.66
CA GLN A 49 0.06 -4.22 10.09
C GLN A 49 0.05 -2.72 10.36
N HIS A 50 0.28 -1.89 9.36
CA HIS A 50 0.44 -0.45 9.52
C HIS A 50 -0.68 0.37 8.89
N VAL A 51 -1.20 -0.07 7.77
CA VAL A 51 -2.25 0.60 7.02
C VAL A 51 -3.64 0.22 7.54
N HIS A 52 -3.85 -1.06 7.81
CA HIS A 52 -5.14 -1.54 8.30
C HIS A 52 -5.23 -1.45 9.81
N LYS A 53 -5.90 -0.45 10.32
CA LYS A 53 -5.94 -0.10 11.76
C LYS A 53 -6.49 -1.22 12.66
N ASP A 54 -7.40 -2.03 12.14
CA ASP A 54 -8.05 -3.13 12.87
C ASP A 54 -7.51 -4.51 12.49
N PHE A 55 -6.41 -4.54 11.76
CA PHE A 55 -5.88 -5.75 11.16
C PHE A 55 -4.73 -6.32 12.00
N TYR A 56 -5.05 -7.20 12.92
CA TYR A 56 -4.04 -8.01 13.58
C TYR A 56 -3.76 -9.22 12.71
N CYS A 57 -2.60 -9.23 12.04
CA CYS A 57 -2.18 -10.29 11.16
C CYS A 57 -0.97 -11.00 11.75
N TYR A 58 -1.01 -12.32 11.80
CA TYR A 58 0.12 -13.18 12.18
C TYR A 58 0.48 -14.06 10.98
N PHE A 59 1.71 -13.93 10.52
CA PHE A 59 2.21 -14.68 9.37
C PHE A 59 2.77 -16.02 9.80
N HIS A 60 2.19 -17.13 9.33
CA HIS A 60 2.66 -18.49 9.61
C HIS A 60 3.71 -18.96 8.60
N SER A 61 3.51 -18.62 7.33
CA SER A 61 4.41 -18.98 6.25
C SER A 61 4.37 -17.95 5.15
N ILE A 62 5.52 -17.57 4.65
CA ILE A 62 5.68 -16.64 3.52
C ILE A 62 6.67 -17.27 2.55
N SER A 63 6.28 -17.38 1.29
CA SER A 63 7.13 -17.79 0.18
C SER A 63 6.96 -16.82 -0.99
N ASP A 64 7.74 -16.98 -2.04
CA ASP A 64 7.64 -16.12 -3.22
C ASP A 64 6.24 -16.11 -3.86
N LYS A 65 5.51 -17.24 -3.78
CA LYS A 65 4.24 -17.42 -4.47
C LYS A 65 3.04 -17.71 -3.55
N SER A 66 3.26 -17.77 -2.24
CA SER A 66 2.20 -18.08 -1.29
C SER A 66 2.43 -17.48 0.08
N LEU A 67 1.33 -17.21 0.74
CA LEU A 67 1.26 -16.66 2.09
C LEU A 67 0.23 -17.45 2.88
N VAL A 68 0.56 -17.80 4.12
CA VAL A 68 -0.43 -18.27 5.11
C VAL A 68 -0.40 -17.34 6.29
N ASP A 69 -1.53 -16.74 6.59
CA ASP A 69 -1.67 -15.82 7.72
C ASP A 69 -2.96 -16.07 8.51
N SER A 70 -2.96 -15.67 9.76
CA SER A 70 -4.17 -15.56 10.58
C SER A 70 -4.47 -14.10 10.85
N ARG A 71 -5.73 -13.74 10.67
CA ARG A 71 -6.22 -12.37 10.87
C ARG A 71 -7.65 -12.39 11.44
N PHE A 72 -8.11 -11.22 11.86
CA PHE A 72 -9.49 -11.07 12.30
C PHE A 72 -10.33 -10.45 11.16
N ILE A 73 -11.50 -11.01 10.91
CA ILE A 73 -12.53 -10.40 10.08
C ILE A 73 -13.61 -9.84 11.00
N GLU A 74 -14.00 -8.60 10.80
CA GLU A 74 -15.09 -7.99 11.57
C GLU A 74 -16.44 -8.36 10.95
N VAL A 75 -17.27 -9.05 11.74
CA VAL A 75 -18.65 -9.42 11.39
C VAL A 75 -19.56 -8.98 12.51
N LEU A 76 -20.50 -8.06 12.24
CA LEU A 76 -21.45 -7.53 13.24
C LEU A 76 -20.77 -7.04 14.52
N LYS A 77 -19.65 -6.31 14.38
CA LYS A 77 -18.79 -5.83 15.48
C LYS A 77 -18.04 -6.92 16.25
N MET A 78 -18.18 -8.18 15.87
CA MET A 78 -17.38 -9.27 16.41
C MET A 78 -16.12 -9.49 15.58
N LYS A 79 -14.97 -9.64 16.23
CA LYS A 79 -13.71 -9.99 15.57
C LYS A 79 -13.59 -11.51 15.49
N ILE A 80 -13.74 -12.06 14.29
CA ILE A 80 -13.70 -13.50 14.03
C ILE A 80 -12.32 -13.86 13.50
N PRO A 81 -11.57 -14.75 14.18
CA PRO A 81 -10.28 -15.20 13.66
C PRO A 81 -10.49 -16.08 12.43
N VAL A 82 -9.71 -15.82 11.39
CA VAL A 82 -9.67 -16.64 10.18
C VAL A 82 -8.21 -16.88 9.78
N THR A 83 -7.95 -18.05 9.23
CA THR A 83 -6.66 -18.35 8.59
C THR A 83 -6.86 -18.32 7.10
N LEU A 84 -6.03 -17.54 6.43
CA LEU A 84 -6.02 -17.41 4.98
C LEU A 84 -4.80 -18.11 4.41
N SER A 85 -5.02 -18.84 3.31
CA SER A 85 -3.96 -19.26 2.41
C SER A 85 -4.10 -18.49 1.11
N SER A 86 -3.07 -17.72 0.77
CA SER A 86 -3.05 -16.84 -0.41
C SER A 86 -1.97 -17.31 -1.38
N TRP A 87 -2.21 -17.18 -2.69
CA TRP A 87 -1.24 -17.56 -3.74
C TRP A 87 -1.48 -16.77 -5.04
N GLU A 88 -0.50 -16.83 -5.93
CA GLU A 88 -0.55 -16.28 -7.28
C GLU A 88 -0.93 -17.41 -8.27
N PRO A 89 -2.19 -17.47 -8.77
CA PRO A 89 -2.59 -18.48 -9.76
C PRO A 89 -1.95 -18.25 -11.12
N ARG A 90 -1.86 -16.98 -11.54
CA ARG A 90 -1.23 -16.47 -12.75
C ARG A 90 -0.67 -15.08 -12.49
N LYS A 91 0.19 -14.59 -13.38
CA LYS A 91 0.66 -13.20 -13.36
C LYS A 91 -0.54 -12.23 -13.35
N ASN A 92 -0.48 -11.22 -12.50
CA ASN A 92 -1.54 -10.24 -12.26
C ASN A 92 -2.85 -10.87 -11.71
N GLU A 93 -2.75 -11.99 -11.02
CA GLU A 93 -3.86 -12.58 -10.28
C GLU A 93 -3.42 -12.87 -8.84
N HIS A 94 -4.34 -12.72 -7.91
CA HIS A 94 -4.17 -13.11 -6.52
C HIS A 94 -5.38 -13.92 -6.07
N ALA A 95 -5.15 -15.06 -5.46
CA ALA A 95 -6.20 -15.89 -4.90
C ALA A 95 -6.00 -16.09 -3.41
N SER A 96 -7.09 -16.26 -2.67
CA SER A 96 -7.02 -16.68 -1.28
C SER A 96 -8.16 -17.62 -0.92
N LEU A 97 -7.90 -18.51 0.03
CA LEU A 97 -8.83 -19.49 0.59
C LEU A 97 -8.94 -19.28 2.10
N PHE A 98 -10.15 -19.27 2.60
CA PHE A 98 -10.42 -19.28 4.05
C PHE A 98 -11.80 -19.88 4.35
N ASN A 99 -12.02 -20.22 5.62
CA ASN A 99 -13.29 -20.70 6.12
C ASN A 99 -13.97 -19.62 6.96
N LEU A 100 -15.27 -19.45 6.75
CA LEU A 100 -16.10 -18.50 7.50
C LEU A 100 -17.45 -19.16 7.83
N PHE A 101 -17.71 -19.42 9.12
CA PHE A 101 -18.95 -20.08 9.59
C PHE A 101 -19.32 -21.36 8.85
N GLY A 102 -18.35 -22.22 8.55
CA GLY A 102 -18.56 -23.47 7.83
C GLY A 102 -18.66 -23.31 6.31
N PHE A 103 -18.62 -22.08 5.79
CA PHE A 103 -18.49 -21.83 4.37
C PHE A 103 -17.02 -21.78 3.97
N VAL A 104 -16.69 -22.44 2.87
CA VAL A 104 -15.39 -22.27 2.20
C VAL A 104 -15.50 -21.09 1.24
N VAL A 105 -14.60 -20.13 1.38
CA VAL A 105 -14.53 -18.95 0.53
C VAL A 105 -13.23 -18.96 -0.25
N ILE A 106 -13.33 -18.91 -1.56
CA ILE A 106 -12.20 -18.72 -2.47
C ILE A 106 -12.35 -17.37 -3.14
N THR A 107 -11.39 -16.48 -2.91
CA THR A 107 -11.34 -15.20 -3.59
C THR A 107 -10.39 -15.26 -4.77
N LEU A 108 -10.71 -14.52 -5.82
CA LEU A 108 -9.83 -14.30 -6.97
C LEU A 108 -9.86 -12.84 -7.33
N ALA A 109 -8.72 -12.18 -7.22
CA ALA A 109 -8.50 -10.82 -7.71
C ALA A 109 -7.69 -10.87 -9.01
N LYS A 110 -8.14 -10.11 -10.02
CA LYS A 110 -7.45 -9.92 -11.30
C LYS A 110 -7.15 -8.46 -11.49
N PHE A 111 -5.96 -8.16 -12.01
CA PHE A 111 -5.47 -6.82 -12.25
C PHE A 111 -5.27 -6.62 -13.75
N GLU A 112 -6.02 -5.70 -14.35
CA GLU A 112 -5.99 -5.43 -15.78
C GLU A 112 -5.68 -3.95 -16.02
N ASN A 113 -4.69 -3.63 -16.86
CA ASN A 113 -4.51 -2.25 -17.30
C ASN A 113 -5.64 -1.86 -18.26
N ILE A 114 -6.25 -0.71 -18.02
CA ILE A 114 -7.20 -0.08 -18.95
C ILE A 114 -6.41 0.79 -19.93
N ASP A 115 -5.49 1.60 -19.39
CA ASP A 115 -4.59 2.46 -20.13
C ASP A 115 -3.24 2.63 -19.41
N VAL A 116 -2.44 3.63 -19.79
CA VAL A 116 -1.13 3.92 -19.20
C VAL A 116 -1.18 4.49 -17.78
N ASN A 117 -2.36 4.84 -17.28
CA ASN A 117 -2.56 5.50 -15.99
C ASN A 117 -3.65 4.86 -15.14
N GLN A 118 -4.39 3.92 -15.69
CA GLN A 118 -5.54 3.33 -15.03
C GLN A 118 -5.53 1.80 -15.13
N SER A 119 -6.03 1.18 -14.09
CA SER A 119 -6.25 -0.26 -14.05
C SER A 119 -7.59 -0.60 -13.44
N LYS A 120 -8.06 -1.80 -13.75
CA LYS A 120 -9.27 -2.40 -13.22
C LYS A 120 -8.90 -3.56 -12.31
N LEU A 121 -9.45 -3.54 -11.11
CA LEU A 121 -9.43 -4.63 -10.15
C LEU A 121 -10.77 -5.36 -10.23
N ILE A 122 -10.74 -6.62 -10.60
CA ILE A 122 -11.92 -7.51 -10.62
C ILE A 122 -11.75 -8.51 -9.50
N THR A 123 -12.60 -8.44 -8.48
CA THR A 123 -12.57 -9.40 -7.35
C THR A 123 -13.80 -10.29 -7.39
N THR A 124 -13.59 -11.59 -7.46
CA THR A 124 -14.63 -12.61 -7.43
C THR A 124 -14.57 -13.37 -6.11
N TYR A 125 -15.69 -13.42 -5.41
CA TYR A 125 -15.89 -14.28 -4.24
C TYR A 125 -16.68 -15.52 -4.64
N ASN A 126 -16.06 -16.67 -4.47
CA ASN A 126 -16.67 -17.97 -4.66
C ASN A 126 -16.97 -18.56 -3.27
N VAL A 127 -18.21 -18.44 -2.83
CA VAL A 127 -18.69 -18.95 -1.54
C VAL A 127 -19.28 -20.32 -1.75
N SER A 128 -18.87 -21.31 -0.96
CA SER A 128 -19.31 -22.69 -1.12
C SER A 128 -19.72 -23.34 0.19
N HIS A 129 -20.63 -24.30 0.10
CA HIS A 129 -21.08 -25.10 1.21
C HIS A 129 -21.56 -26.48 0.68
N GLN A 130 -21.46 -27.56 1.50
CA GLN A 130 -21.97 -28.89 1.12
C GLN A 130 -23.51 -28.92 1.04
N SER A 131 -24.19 -28.24 1.95
CA SER A 131 -25.65 -28.09 1.89
C SER A 131 -26.07 -27.00 0.92
N LYS A 132 -26.74 -27.36 -0.18
CA LYS A 132 -27.34 -26.40 -1.14
C LYS A 132 -28.36 -25.47 -0.47
N LEU A 133 -29.10 -25.96 0.53
CA LEU A 133 -30.08 -25.15 1.29
C LEU A 133 -29.36 -24.05 2.08
N MET A 134 -28.30 -24.38 2.81
CA MET A 134 -27.49 -23.41 3.54
C MET A 134 -26.88 -22.39 2.61
N LEU A 135 -26.34 -22.81 1.47
CA LEU A 135 -25.79 -21.88 0.48
C LEU A 135 -26.87 -20.94 -0.07
N LYS A 136 -28.10 -21.42 -0.32
CA LYS A 136 -29.20 -20.61 -0.82
C LYS A 136 -29.68 -19.57 0.21
N ILE A 137 -29.77 -19.92 1.49
CA ILE A 137 -30.32 -19.06 2.55
C ILE A 137 -29.23 -18.12 3.11
N ILE A 138 -28.08 -18.66 3.47
CA ILE A 138 -27.02 -17.91 4.19
C ILE A 138 -25.96 -17.35 3.22
N GLY A 139 -25.75 -18.00 2.08
CA GLY A 139 -24.78 -17.55 1.07
C GLY A 139 -24.90 -16.08 0.68
N PRO A 140 -26.09 -15.52 0.42
CA PRO A 140 -26.28 -14.09 0.15
C PRO A 140 -25.81 -13.17 1.30
N ILE A 141 -25.99 -13.60 2.54
CA ILE A 141 -25.54 -12.88 3.74
C ILE A 141 -24.01 -12.89 3.78
N VAL A 142 -23.38 -14.05 3.57
CA VAL A 142 -21.91 -14.18 3.50
C VAL A 142 -21.35 -13.27 2.40
N HIS A 143 -21.92 -13.27 1.20
CA HIS A 143 -21.51 -12.37 0.13
C HIS A 143 -21.63 -10.89 0.51
N SER A 144 -22.69 -10.50 1.21
CA SER A 144 -22.88 -9.12 1.66
C SER A 144 -21.83 -8.69 2.68
N LEU A 145 -21.50 -9.57 3.63
CA LEU A 145 -20.45 -9.33 4.63
C LEU A 145 -19.07 -9.21 3.97
N LEU A 146 -18.75 -10.12 3.05
CA LEU A 146 -17.49 -10.08 2.30
C LEU A 146 -17.38 -8.81 1.46
N LYS A 147 -18.46 -8.40 0.79
CA LYS A 147 -18.51 -7.14 0.02
C LYS A 147 -18.20 -5.95 0.91
N ARG A 148 -18.83 -5.86 2.09
CA ARG A 148 -18.60 -4.74 3.03
C ARG A 148 -17.16 -4.71 3.52
N SER A 149 -16.61 -5.86 3.94
CA SER A 149 -15.22 -5.98 4.37
C SER A 149 -14.26 -5.58 3.24
N TYR A 150 -14.53 -6.03 2.02
CA TYR A 150 -13.74 -5.71 0.84
C TYR A 150 -13.66 -4.20 0.58
N TYR A 151 -14.79 -3.49 0.57
CA TYR A 151 -14.76 -2.04 0.34
C TYR A 151 -14.07 -1.26 1.48
N LYS A 152 -14.12 -1.76 2.72
CA LYS A 152 -13.35 -1.16 3.82
C LYS A 152 -11.84 -1.29 3.56
N ILE A 153 -11.36 -2.48 3.24
CA ILE A 153 -9.95 -2.74 2.91
C ILE A 153 -9.51 -1.93 1.70
N LEU A 154 -10.34 -1.91 0.64
CA LEU A 154 -10.05 -1.11 -0.56
C LEU A 154 -9.86 0.38 -0.23
N ALA A 155 -10.72 0.95 0.62
CA ALA A 155 -10.62 2.35 1.00
C ALA A 155 -9.32 2.65 1.78
N GLU A 156 -8.89 1.74 2.64
CA GLU A 156 -7.64 1.86 3.39
C GLU A 156 -6.41 1.74 2.48
N ASP A 157 -6.47 0.90 1.44
CA ASP A 157 -5.39 0.70 0.46
C ASP A 157 -5.34 1.76 -0.65
N THR A 158 -6.40 2.55 -0.81
CA THR A 158 -6.52 3.53 -1.91
C THR A 158 -5.35 4.51 -1.90
N GLU A 159 -4.94 4.99 -0.74
CA GLU A 159 -3.82 5.92 -0.61
C GLU A 159 -2.52 5.35 -1.21
N ILE A 160 -2.18 4.10 -0.91
CA ILE A 160 -0.97 3.45 -1.45
C ILE A 160 -1.04 3.38 -2.97
N ARG A 161 -2.16 2.91 -3.50
CA ARG A 161 -2.36 2.68 -4.93
C ARG A 161 -2.34 3.98 -5.73
N GLU A 162 -3.09 4.98 -5.27
CA GLU A 162 -3.16 6.29 -5.94
C GLU A 162 -1.83 7.02 -5.85
N ARG A 163 -1.16 6.99 -4.70
CA ARG A 163 0.15 7.61 -4.53
C ARG A 163 1.19 6.99 -5.46
N ARG A 164 1.23 5.66 -5.60
CA ARG A 164 2.13 4.98 -6.54
C ARG A 164 1.79 5.35 -7.99
N GLY A 165 0.51 5.39 -8.35
CA GLY A 165 0.06 5.84 -9.66
C GLY A 165 0.46 7.29 -9.96
N GLU A 166 0.32 8.19 -8.99
CA GLU A 166 0.76 9.58 -9.09
C GLU A 166 2.28 9.69 -9.29
N LEU A 167 3.05 8.95 -8.50
CA LEU A 167 4.51 8.92 -8.62
C LEU A 167 4.93 8.42 -10.01
N ARG A 168 4.32 7.38 -10.55
CA ARG A 168 4.60 6.90 -11.91
C ARG A 168 4.23 7.92 -12.99
N LYS A 169 3.10 8.61 -12.87
CA LYS A 169 2.73 9.71 -13.78
C LYS A 169 3.76 10.84 -13.78
N ASN A 170 4.42 11.04 -12.66
CA ASN A 170 5.52 12.00 -12.51
C ASN A 170 6.90 11.41 -12.88
N GLY A 171 6.94 10.26 -13.55
CA GLY A 171 8.16 9.66 -14.08
C GLY A 171 8.96 8.82 -13.08
N CYS A 172 8.37 8.47 -11.92
CA CYS A 172 9.06 7.60 -10.97
C CYS A 172 9.07 6.16 -11.45
N ASP A 173 10.24 5.56 -11.44
CA ASP A 173 10.41 4.13 -11.64
C ASP A 173 10.63 3.42 -10.30
N PHE A 174 9.93 2.31 -10.09
CA PHE A 174 10.05 1.49 -8.89
C PHE A 174 10.92 0.28 -9.21
N LYS A 175 12.07 0.18 -8.54
CA LYS A 175 12.92 -1.01 -8.64
C LYS A 175 12.30 -2.15 -7.83
N LYS A 176 12.03 -3.24 -8.50
CA LYS A 176 11.61 -4.47 -7.85
C LYS A 176 12.79 -5.16 -7.20
N SER A 177 12.76 -5.30 -5.88
CA SER A 177 13.74 -6.12 -5.17
C SER A 177 13.43 -7.61 -5.28
N TYR A 178 12.15 -7.97 -5.37
CA TYR A 178 11.67 -9.35 -5.54
C TYR A 178 10.47 -9.37 -6.47
N GLU A 179 10.62 -9.90 -7.67
CA GLU A 179 9.51 -10.04 -8.60
C GLU A 179 8.62 -11.20 -8.16
N GLY A 180 7.33 -10.92 -7.92
CA GLY A 180 6.32 -11.94 -7.62
C GLY A 180 6.30 -12.47 -6.18
N SER A 181 7.07 -11.92 -5.26
CA SER A 181 7.13 -12.38 -3.86
C SER A 181 6.09 -11.72 -2.97
N TYR A 182 5.50 -12.46 -2.04
CA TYR A 182 4.67 -11.92 -0.96
C TYR A 182 5.44 -11.12 0.10
N ARG A 183 6.74 -11.03 0.00
CA ARG A 183 7.60 -10.07 0.72
C ARG A 183 8.09 -9.00 -0.22
N TYR A 184 7.26 -8.62 -1.13
CA TYR A 184 7.56 -7.69 -2.16
C TYR A 184 8.04 -6.37 -1.56
N SER A 185 9.21 -5.95 -1.93
CA SER A 185 9.79 -4.67 -1.56
C SER A 185 10.31 -4.02 -2.83
N GLU A 186 9.84 -2.82 -3.08
CA GLU A 186 10.35 -1.97 -4.14
C GLU A 186 11.09 -0.80 -3.51
N THR A 187 12.21 -0.43 -4.07
CA THR A 187 12.98 0.72 -3.63
C THR A 187 12.90 1.81 -4.67
N LEU A 188 12.49 3.00 -4.26
CA LEU A 188 12.60 4.19 -5.08
C LEU A 188 14.06 4.57 -5.21
N ASP A 189 14.56 4.58 -6.43
CA ASP A 189 15.85 5.16 -6.76
C ASP A 189 15.65 6.65 -7.07
N ILE A 190 15.69 7.47 -6.03
CA ILE A 190 15.45 8.91 -6.15
C ILE A 190 16.52 9.58 -7.04
N GLU A 191 17.75 9.06 -7.05
CA GLU A 191 18.83 9.63 -7.83
C GLU A 191 18.67 9.37 -9.33
N LYS A 192 18.14 8.21 -9.71
CA LYS A 192 17.92 7.82 -11.11
C LYS A 192 16.60 8.30 -11.69
N ASN A 193 15.65 8.66 -10.83
CA ASN A 193 14.40 9.22 -11.28
C ASN A 193 14.60 10.70 -11.63
N ASN A 194 14.98 10.97 -12.87
CA ASN A 194 15.02 12.31 -13.47
C ASN A 194 13.59 12.85 -13.62
N VAL A 195 12.94 13.09 -12.52
CA VAL A 195 11.59 13.62 -12.51
C VAL A 195 11.63 15.12 -12.71
N PHE A 196 10.78 15.59 -13.59
CA PHE A 196 10.65 16.97 -14.02
C PHE A 196 10.72 17.95 -12.86
N LEU A 197 11.78 18.75 -12.86
CA LEU A 197 11.94 19.87 -11.97
C LEU A 197 10.93 20.96 -12.37
N LYS A 198 9.85 21.08 -11.63
CA LYS A 198 8.88 22.16 -11.88
C LYS A 198 9.40 23.52 -11.44
N GLU A 199 10.26 23.56 -10.45
CA GLU A 199 10.85 24.79 -9.94
C GLU A 199 12.33 24.55 -9.61
N LYS A 200 13.20 25.34 -10.24
CA LYS A 200 14.61 25.45 -9.86
C LYS A 200 14.76 26.67 -8.95
N ASN A 201 15.60 26.58 -7.92
CA ASN A 201 16.04 27.71 -7.10
C ASN A 201 14.90 28.45 -6.37
N LYS A 202 14.18 27.75 -5.51
CA LYS A 202 13.14 28.36 -4.68
C LYS A 202 13.72 29.02 -3.43
N LYS A 203 13.54 30.34 -3.31
CA LYS A 203 13.85 31.08 -2.08
C LYS A 203 12.62 31.10 -1.19
N ILE A 204 12.74 30.61 0.05
CA ILE A 204 11.67 30.62 1.03
C ILE A 204 12.16 31.38 2.26
N SER A 205 11.43 32.43 2.66
CA SER A 205 11.70 33.09 3.94
C SER A 205 11.05 32.29 5.06
N ILE A 206 11.82 31.88 6.07
CA ILE A 206 11.35 31.20 7.27
C ILE A 206 10.72 32.19 8.27
N LYS A 207 10.66 33.50 7.96
CA LYS A 207 10.10 34.51 8.86
C LYS A 207 8.77 34.07 9.45
N THR A 208 8.84 33.70 10.70
CA THR A 208 7.83 33.86 11.78
C THR A 208 6.41 33.36 11.61
N LYS A 209 5.99 32.84 10.48
CA LYS A 209 4.60 32.35 10.26
C LYS A 209 4.44 30.89 9.91
N ILE A 210 5.47 30.08 10.11
CA ILE A 210 5.31 28.62 10.05
C ILE A 210 4.57 28.21 11.32
N LYS A 211 3.26 28.33 11.31
CA LYS A 211 2.48 27.92 12.47
C LYS A 211 2.59 26.42 12.71
N ASN A 212 2.69 25.60 11.68
CA ASN A 212 2.74 24.15 11.83
C ASN A 212 3.71 23.45 10.85
N MET A 213 3.64 23.71 9.55
CA MET A 213 4.43 23.01 8.54
C MET A 213 4.61 23.84 7.28
N VAL A 214 5.80 23.75 6.68
CA VAL A 214 6.09 24.25 5.33
C VAL A 214 6.49 23.09 4.45
N GLU A 215 5.90 23.01 3.28
CA GLU A 215 6.27 22.09 2.24
C GLU A 215 7.06 22.82 1.18
N ILE A 216 8.26 22.33 0.90
CA ILE A 216 9.04 22.70 -0.28
C ILE A 216 8.80 21.63 -1.30
N ASN A 217 7.80 21.84 -2.15
CA ASN A 217 7.44 20.93 -3.20
C ASN A 217 8.13 21.34 -4.49
N THR A 218 9.07 20.52 -4.95
CA THR A 218 9.77 20.72 -6.21
C THR A 218 9.04 20.09 -7.38
N GLY A 219 7.92 19.43 -7.11
CA GLY A 219 7.16 18.68 -8.10
C GLY A 219 7.77 17.32 -8.45
N ASP A 220 8.81 16.92 -7.73
CA ASP A 220 9.48 15.63 -7.84
C ASP A 220 9.57 14.93 -6.46
N LEU A 221 10.25 13.79 -6.39
CA LEU A 221 10.43 13.03 -5.15
C LEU A 221 11.38 13.68 -4.13
N ARG A 222 12.06 14.75 -4.50
CA ARG A 222 13.09 15.42 -3.70
C ARG A 222 12.52 16.47 -2.77
N GLY A 223 11.21 16.73 -2.84
CA GLY A 223 10.54 17.65 -1.95
C GLY A 223 10.84 17.38 -0.47
N VAL A 224 10.80 18.43 0.34
CA VAL A 224 11.05 18.34 1.77
C VAL A 224 9.94 19.01 2.56
N TYR A 225 9.71 18.51 3.77
CA TYR A 225 8.87 19.15 4.77
C TYR A 225 9.72 19.79 5.86
N ILE A 226 9.35 20.99 6.26
CA ILE A 226 9.85 21.63 7.48
C ILE A 226 8.68 21.71 8.43
N LEU A 227 8.77 21.03 9.55
CA LEU A 227 7.77 20.99 10.60
C LEU A 227 8.29 21.73 11.84
N LYS A 228 7.53 22.70 12.35
CA LYS A 228 7.81 23.30 13.66
C LYS A 228 7.15 22.49 14.76
N LYS A 229 7.93 22.10 15.76
CA LYS A 229 7.45 21.45 16.97
C LYS A 229 8.24 22.03 18.16
N ASP A 230 7.53 22.56 19.12
CA ASP A 230 8.12 23.36 20.19
C ASP A 230 8.94 24.54 19.60
N ASP A 231 10.18 24.74 20.03
CA ASP A 231 11.07 25.77 19.50
C ASP A 231 12.06 25.28 18.44
N LEU A 232 11.81 24.07 17.90
CA LEU A 232 12.68 23.44 16.91
C LEU A 232 11.97 23.20 15.59
N TYR A 233 12.76 23.20 14.53
CA TYR A 233 12.36 22.85 13.17
C TYR A 233 12.92 21.51 12.79
N TYR A 234 12.09 20.67 12.18
CA TYR A 234 12.44 19.34 11.71
C TYR A 234 12.34 19.32 10.19
N LEU A 235 13.48 19.21 9.53
CA LEU A 235 13.58 19.08 8.09
C LEU A 235 13.62 17.59 7.73
N HIS A 236 12.75 17.15 6.85
CA HIS A 236 12.75 15.77 6.37
C HIS A 236 12.24 15.65 4.92
N ASN A 237 12.57 14.56 4.26
CA ASN A 237 12.04 14.29 2.93
C ASN A 237 10.52 14.22 2.94
N SER A 238 9.89 14.70 1.87
CA SER A 238 8.44 14.59 1.68
C SER A 238 8.01 13.16 1.35
N THR A 239 8.90 12.40 0.75
CA THR A 239 8.64 11.05 0.24
C THR A 239 9.51 10.03 0.96
N CYS A 240 8.92 8.94 1.39
CA CYS A 240 9.65 7.82 1.99
C CYS A 240 10.59 7.18 0.95
N PRO A 241 11.91 7.09 1.24
CA PRO A 241 12.87 6.54 0.28
C PRO A 241 12.71 5.04 0.06
N HIS A 242 11.89 4.36 0.87
CA HIS A 242 11.67 2.93 0.74
C HIS A 242 10.69 2.63 -0.40
N GLU A 243 9.45 3.15 -0.34
CA GLU A 243 8.40 2.79 -1.31
C GLU A 243 7.48 3.96 -1.69
N GLY A 244 7.87 5.18 -1.35
CA GLY A 244 7.20 6.37 -1.86
C GLY A 244 6.03 6.92 -1.05
N ALA A 245 5.80 6.42 0.18
CA ALA A 245 4.77 6.98 1.05
C ALA A 245 4.98 8.48 1.28
N ASP A 246 3.88 9.24 1.35
CA ASP A 246 3.93 10.63 1.79
C ASP A 246 4.25 10.67 3.30
N LEU A 247 5.27 11.44 3.66
CA LEU A 247 5.71 11.59 5.05
C LEU A 247 5.11 12.81 5.75
N LYS A 248 4.09 13.43 5.16
CA LYS A 248 3.35 14.53 5.77
C LYS A 248 2.79 14.12 7.13
N ASN A 249 3.01 14.96 8.15
CA ASN A 249 2.52 14.70 9.51
C ASN A 249 2.99 13.39 10.17
N CYS A 250 4.11 12.83 9.71
CA CYS A 250 4.63 11.55 10.20
C CYS A 250 5.62 11.67 11.37
N LEU A 251 5.93 12.89 11.84
CA LEU A 251 6.81 13.11 13.00
C LEU A 251 6.14 12.65 14.29
N LYS A 252 6.83 11.81 15.06
CA LYS A 252 6.38 11.26 16.34
C LYS A 252 6.98 12.03 17.52
N THR A 253 6.59 11.69 18.73
CA THR A 253 6.98 12.36 19.97
C THR A 253 8.48 12.30 20.26
N ASP A 254 9.16 11.29 19.81
CA ASP A 254 10.60 11.01 19.98
C ASP A 254 11.47 11.61 18.87
N ASN A 255 10.93 12.56 18.10
CA ASN A 255 11.60 13.24 17.00
C ASN A 255 12.03 12.29 15.85
N ILE A 256 11.30 11.21 15.69
CA ILE A 256 11.47 10.23 14.63
C ILE A 256 10.27 10.28 13.70
N ILE A 257 10.51 10.19 12.41
CA ILE A 257 9.46 10.08 11.40
C ILE A 257 9.13 8.60 11.25
N LYS A 258 7.86 8.26 11.39
CA LYS A 258 7.40 6.88 11.18
C LYS A 258 6.62 6.79 9.88
N CYS A 259 7.14 6.05 8.91
CA CYS A 259 6.46 5.83 7.63
C CYS A 259 5.07 5.20 7.86
N PRO A 260 4.01 5.74 7.24
CA PRO A 260 2.65 5.25 7.47
C PRO A 260 2.40 3.87 6.83
N TRP A 261 3.15 3.50 5.76
CA TRP A 261 2.91 2.24 5.07
C TRP A 261 3.55 1.03 5.77
N HIS A 262 4.80 1.16 6.27
CA HIS A 262 5.55 0.02 6.82
C HIS A 262 6.09 0.27 8.22
N GLY A 263 5.74 1.37 8.86
CA GLY A 263 6.26 1.72 10.19
C GLY A 263 7.77 1.98 10.23
N LYS A 264 8.45 2.10 9.08
CA LYS A 264 9.90 2.34 9.01
C LYS A 264 10.23 3.65 9.70
N LEU A 265 11.22 3.61 10.59
CA LEU A 265 11.70 4.78 11.32
C LEU A 265 12.74 5.51 10.48
N ILE A 266 12.53 6.80 10.29
CA ILE A 266 13.36 7.68 9.47
C ILE A 266 13.80 8.84 10.34
N LYS A 267 15.11 9.11 10.39
CA LYS A 267 15.62 10.29 11.08
C LYS A 267 15.39 11.53 10.23
N PRO A 268 15.05 12.69 10.83
CA PRO A 268 15.08 13.96 10.11
C PRO A 268 16.45 14.19 9.46
N LEU A 269 16.45 14.85 8.31
CA LEU A 269 17.70 15.28 7.66
C LEU A 269 18.44 16.29 8.53
N LYS A 270 17.68 17.21 9.16
CA LYS A 270 18.20 18.23 10.07
C LYS A 270 17.14 18.57 11.11
N ILE A 271 17.60 18.83 12.34
CA ILE A 271 16.84 19.49 13.39
C ILE A 271 17.57 20.78 13.68
N PHE A 272 16.88 21.90 13.68
CA PHE A 272 17.52 23.21 13.83
C PHE A 272 16.63 24.23 14.57
N SER A 273 17.25 25.22 15.19
CA SER A 273 16.57 26.40 15.76
C SER A 273 16.42 27.51 14.74
N GLU A 274 15.60 28.52 15.05
CA GLU A 274 15.36 29.63 14.15
C GLU A 274 16.65 30.43 13.82
N GLN A 275 17.59 30.50 14.76
CA GLN A 275 18.86 31.25 14.58
C GLN A 275 19.95 30.42 13.91
N GLU A 276 19.80 29.09 13.81
CA GLU A 276 20.84 28.23 13.26
C GLU A 276 20.95 28.35 11.75
N ASN A 277 22.15 28.68 11.25
CA ASN A 277 22.50 28.60 9.85
C ASN A 277 23.02 27.19 9.51
N PHE A 278 22.67 26.67 8.35
CA PHE A 278 23.14 25.36 7.90
C PHE A 278 23.17 25.23 6.39
N SER A 279 23.93 24.27 5.89
CA SER A 279 23.85 23.78 4.51
C SER A 279 23.85 22.27 4.54
N ILE A 280 22.95 21.66 3.79
CA ILE A 280 22.85 20.21 3.61
C ILE A 280 22.71 19.87 2.13
N GLU A 281 23.27 18.75 1.74
CA GLU A 281 23.04 18.11 0.44
C GLU A 281 22.47 16.71 0.69
N SER A 282 21.40 16.39 0.01
CA SER A 282 20.74 15.09 0.14
C SER A 282 19.87 14.80 -1.08
N ASN A 283 19.91 13.58 -1.58
CA ASN A 283 19.01 13.09 -2.63
C ASN A 283 18.92 14.01 -3.86
N GLY A 284 20.05 14.58 -4.32
CA GLY A 284 20.11 15.44 -5.50
C GLY A 284 19.54 16.84 -5.30
N PHE A 285 19.51 17.32 -4.07
CA PHE A 285 19.21 18.72 -3.75
C PHE A 285 20.20 19.30 -2.74
N SER A 286 20.34 20.61 -2.75
CA SER A 286 21.03 21.41 -1.75
C SER A 286 20.01 22.31 -1.04
N LEU A 287 20.08 22.36 0.27
CA LEU A 287 19.27 23.27 1.09
C LEU A 287 20.16 24.04 2.04
N THR A 288 20.20 25.35 1.86
CA THR A 288 20.99 26.25 2.69
C THR A 288 20.07 27.21 3.43
N LYS A 289 20.22 27.28 4.77
CA LYS A 289 19.61 28.31 5.59
C LYS A 289 20.68 29.36 5.96
N LYS A 290 20.43 30.59 5.56
CA LYS A 290 21.26 31.74 5.94
C LYS A 290 20.35 32.84 6.49
N ASP A 291 20.57 33.18 7.74
CA ASP A 291 19.72 34.09 8.52
C ASP A 291 18.23 33.62 8.50
N GLU A 292 17.36 34.45 7.98
CA GLU A 292 15.93 34.16 7.89
C GLU A 292 15.50 33.53 6.54
N ASN A 293 16.47 33.25 5.67
CA ASN A 293 16.18 32.75 4.32
C ASN A 293 16.60 31.29 4.15
N LEU A 294 15.76 30.54 3.46
CA LEU A 294 16.05 29.19 3.04
C LEU A 294 16.20 29.17 1.51
N TYR A 295 17.30 28.61 1.04
CA TYR A 295 17.62 28.46 -0.38
C TYR A 295 17.57 26.99 -0.70
N TYR A 296 16.78 26.64 -1.68
CA TYR A 296 16.64 25.26 -2.19
C TYR A 296 17.12 25.23 -3.64
N GLU A 297 18.06 24.36 -3.93
CA GLU A 297 18.60 24.10 -5.26
C GLU A 297 18.56 22.61 -5.55
N THR A 298 18.23 22.26 -6.77
CA THR A 298 18.36 20.89 -7.26
C THR A 298 19.72 20.74 -7.91
N LEU A 299 20.44 19.71 -7.47
CA LEU A 299 21.77 19.34 -7.97
C LEU A 299 21.70 18.52 -9.26
#